data_d2a1c0d4815d5baa74fdb0a007ef36f2
#
_entry.id   d2a1c0d4815d5baa74fdb0a007ef36f2
#
_cell.length_a   1.000
_cell.length_b   1.000
_cell.length_c   1.000
_cell.angle_alpha   90.00
_cell.angle_beta   90.00
_cell.angle_gamma   90.00
#
_symmetry.space_group_name_H-M   'P 1'
#
loop_
_entity.id
_entity.type
_entity.pdbx_description
1 polymer ?
#
loop_
_entity_poly.entity_id
_entity_poly.type
_entity_poly.pdbx_seq_one_letter_code
_entity_poly.pdbx_strand_id
1 'polypeptide(L)'
;MFRLFLVAVLLFVSKSVFADDQRIILQSTTSAQNSGLYDYLIPLIAEDTGVVVHVVAVGTGQAISNARNCDGDLLLVHSKQDEEQFVKEGHGLYREDLMYNDYVLIGPSDDPIGASLADSINAALKKFLDQDATFVSRGDDSGTNKAELRLWQRIDVNPRDLQQYRETGSGMGATITIALEMNGYTLSDRSTWLAYGDKKQHRIVFEGDPPLFNQYGIIPVSPDRCPDTNLSAAIRVTEWLLSEKGQDIISRYQVAGQQLFFPNAR
;
A
#
# COMPACT_ATOMS: atom_id res chain seq x y z
N MET A 1 -28.97 60.17 -51.75
CA MET A 1 -29.35 58.82 -51.27
C MET A 1 -28.11 58.15 -50.73
N PHE A 2 -27.86 58.27 -49.42
CA PHE A 2 -26.74 57.60 -48.75
C PHE A 2 -27.26 56.34 -48.07
N ARG A 3 -26.84 55.14 -48.47
CA ARG A 3 -27.21 53.92 -47.81
C ARG A 3 -26.13 53.62 -46.74
N LEU A 4 -26.51 53.71 -45.48
CA LEU A 4 -25.71 53.28 -44.33
C LEU A 4 -25.71 51.75 -44.28
N PHE A 5 -24.54 51.12 -44.43
CA PHE A 5 -24.35 49.71 -44.13
C PHE A 5 -24.00 49.55 -42.66
N LEU A 6 -24.91 48.96 -41.90
CA LEU A 6 -24.67 48.57 -40.51
C LEU A 6 -23.93 47.22 -40.49
N VAL A 7 -22.66 47.22 -40.15
CA VAL A 7 -21.87 45.99 -39.95
C VAL A 7 -22.08 45.57 -38.50
N ALA A 8 -22.83 44.51 -38.28
CA ALA A 8 -22.95 43.86 -36.95
C ALA A 8 -21.71 43.01 -36.68
N VAL A 9 -20.85 43.47 -35.77
CA VAL A 9 -19.73 42.68 -35.27
C VAL A 9 -20.26 41.73 -34.20
N LEU A 10 -20.40 40.46 -34.54
CA LEU A 10 -20.65 39.39 -33.57
C LEU A 10 -19.35 39.09 -32.79
N LEU A 11 -19.29 39.62 -31.57
CA LEU A 11 -18.28 39.23 -30.58
C LEU A 11 -18.55 37.80 -30.12
N PHE A 12 -17.82 36.83 -30.69
CA PHE A 12 -17.70 35.50 -30.12
C PHE A 12 -16.91 35.61 -28.82
N VAL A 13 -17.62 35.66 -27.68
CA VAL A 13 -17.01 35.43 -26.38
C VAL A 13 -16.71 33.95 -26.30
N SER A 14 -15.49 33.56 -26.68
CA SER A 14 -14.94 32.23 -26.39
C SER A 14 -14.86 32.14 -24.86
N LYS A 15 -15.79 31.43 -24.24
CA LYS A 15 -15.61 30.95 -22.88
C LYS A 15 -14.36 30.04 -22.94
N SER A 16 -13.22 30.55 -22.49
CA SER A 16 -12.10 29.71 -22.09
C SER A 16 -12.66 28.83 -20.98
N VAL A 17 -13.03 27.61 -21.32
CA VAL A 17 -13.14 26.53 -20.34
C VAL A 17 -11.73 26.41 -19.82
N PHE A 18 -11.45 26.98 -18.63
CA PHE A 18 -10.27 26.60 -17.88
C PHE A 18 -10.38 25.09 -17.77
N ALA A 19 -9.49 24.38 -18.45
CA ALA A 19 -9.28 22.98 -18.16
C ALA A 19 -8.94 22.95 -16.68
N ASP A 20 -9.88 22.51 -15.87
CA ASP A 20 -9.68 22.19 -14.46
C ASP A 20 -8.39 21.40 -14.40
N ASP A 21 -7.43 21.80 -13.57
CA ASP A 21 -6.11 21.17 -13.59
C ASP A 21 -6.31 19.67 -13.31
N GLN A 22 -6.26 18.86 -14.37
CA GLN A 22 -6.56 17.43 -14.34
C GLN A 22 -5.45 16.66 -13.64
N ARG A 23 -4.76 17.29 -12.68
CA ARG A 23 -3.63 16.71 -11.95
C ARG A 23 -3.95 16.58 -10.49
N ILE A 24 -3.48 15.47 -9.90
CA ILE A 24 -3.50 15.27 -8.46
C ILE A 24 -2.15 14.74 -7.97
N ILE A 25 -1.85 15.02 -6.70
CA ILE A 25 -0.76 14.40 -5.96
C ILE A 25 -1.33 13.29 -5.10
N LEU A 26 -0.88 12.06 -5.35
CA LEU A 26 -1.20 10.88 -4.55
C LEU A 26 -0.09 10.63 -3.54
N GLN A 27 -0.37 10.86 -2.26
CA GLN A 27 0.53 10.46 -1.18
C GLN A 27 0.38 8.96 -0.93
N SER A 28 1.49 8.22 -1.04
CA SER A 28 1.46 6.77 -0.91
C SER A 28 2.76 6.18 -0.33
N THR A 29 2.93 4.86 -0.44
CA THR A 29 4.03 4.14 0.21
C THR A 29 5.04 3.61 -0.80
N THR A 30 6.32 3.56 -0.36
CA THR A 30 7.40 2.97 -1.15
C THR A 30 7.18 1.50 -1.45
N SER A 31 6.48 0.76 -0.59
CA SER A 31 6.15 -0.65 -0.85
C SER A 31 5.20 -0.81 -2.03
N ALA A 32 4.16 0.04 -2.12
CA ALA A 32 3.24 0.04 -3.25
C ALA A 32 3.94 0.51 -4.55
N GLN A 33 4.79 1.53 -4.49
CA GLN A 33 5.58 1.97 -5.65
C GLN A 33 6.53 0.87 -6.12
N ASN A 34 7.29 0.26 -5.21
CA ASN A 34 8.28 -0.78 -5.54
C ASN A 34 7.65 -2.08 -6.06
N SER A 35 6.38 -2.33 -5.77
CA SER A 35 5.66 -3.46 -6.35
C SER A 35 5.38 -3.30 -7.85
N GLY A 36 5.55 -2.08 -8.43
CA GLY A 36 5.21 -1.76 -9.82
C GLY A 36 3.73 -1.48 -10.07
N LEU A 37 2.88 -1.53 -9.04
CA LEU A 37 1.44 -1.35 -9.18
C LEU A 37 1.09 0.01 -9.83
N TYR A 38 1.77 1.08 -9.44
CA TYR A 38 1.47 2.41 -9.97
C TYR A 38 1.86 2.57 -11.44
N ASP A 39 2.96 1.96 -11.88
CA ASP A 39 3.36 1.96 -13.29
C ASP A 39 2.32 1.26 -14.17
N TYR A 40 1.59 0.31 -13.59
CA TYR A 40 0.48 -0.38 -14.25
C TYR A 40 -0.83 0.41 -14.20
N LEU A 41 -1.20 1.00 -13.05
CA LEU A 41 -2.51 1.64 -12.84
C LEU A 41 -2.59 3.06 -13.42
N ILE A 42 -1.54 3.89 -13.26
CA ILE A 42 -1.59 5.33 -13.58
C ILE A 42 -1.94 5.60 -15.04
N PRO A 43 -1.36 4.90 -16.04
CA PRO A 43 -1.75 5.10 -17.45
C PRO A 43 -3.23 4.82 -17.70
N LEU A 44 -3.78 3.78 -17.06
CA LEU A 44 -5.19 3.39 -17.21
C LEU A 44 -6.14 4.38 -16.51
N ILE A 45 -5.74 4.90 -15.35
CA ILE A 45 -6.47 5.99 -14.68
C ILE A 45 -6.52 7.22 -15.59
N ALA A 46 -5.39 7.62 -16.15
CA ALA A 46 -5.31 8.80 -17.01
C ALA A 46 -6.14 8.64 -18.29
N GLU A 47 -6.12 7.45 -18.91
CA GLU A 47 -6.93 7.13 -20.10
C GLU A 47 -8.43 7.24 -19.83
N ASP A 48 -8.90 6.70 -18.70
CA ASP A 48 -10.32 6.61 -18.40
C ASP A 48 -10.90 7.87 -17.75
N THR A 49 -10.12 8.54 -16.91
CA THR A 49 -10.60 9.67 -16.10
C THR A 49 -10.15 11.02 -16.63
N GLY A 50 -9.13 11.05 -17.49
CA GLY A 50 -8.44 12.27 -17.92
C GLY A 50 -7.57 12.90 -16.82
N VAL A 51 -7.40 12.25 -15.66
CA VAL A 51 -6.62 12.77 -14.53
C VAL A 51 -5.20 12.23 -14.55
N VAL A 52 -4.22 13.13 -14.48
CA VAL A 52 -2.80 12.80 -14.32
C VAL A 52 -2.47 12.67 -12.85
N VAL A 53 -2.07 11.47 -12.42
CA VAL A 53 -1.72 11.18 -11.02
C VAL A 53 -0.21 11.23 -10.84
N HIS A 54 0.26 12.10 -9.93
CA HIS A 54 1.66 12.17 -9.51
C HIS A 54 1.80 11.48 -8.16
N VAL A 55 2.54 10.38 -8.10
CA VAL A 55 2.76 9.62 -6.86
C VAL A 55 3.95 10.17 -6.09
N VAL A 56 3.73 10.45 -4.80
CA VAL A 56 4.78 10.70 -3.82
C VAL A 56 4.85 9.50 -2.89
N ALA A 57 5.84 8.63 -3.13
CA ALA A 57 6.01 7.37 -2.41
C ALA A 57 7.04 7.50 -1.29
N VAL A 58 6.57 7.43 -0.05
CA VAL A 58 7.39 7.56 1.17
C VAL A 58 6.96 6.51 2.21
N GLY A 59 7.45 6.57 3.44
CA GLY A 59 6.92 5.73 4.52
C GLY A 59 5.48 6.12 4.89
N THR A 60 4.66 5.16 5.35
CA THR A 60 3.23 5.38 5.68
C THR A 60 3.01 6.61 6.57
N GLY A 61 3.76 6.74 7.66
CA GLY A 61 3.64 7.89 8.56
C GLY A 61 3.97 9.22 7.89
N GLN A 62 4.99 9.24 7.01
CA GLN A 62 5.35 10.44 6.23
C GLN A 62 4.29 10.78 5.20
N ALA A 63 3.70 9.78 4.51
CA ALA A 63 2.61 10.01 3.55
C ALA A 63 1.40 10.65 4.23
N ILE A 64 1.01 10.15 5.40
CA ILE A 64 -0.07 10.73 6.22
C ILE A 64 0.29 12.14 6.68
N SER A 65 1.53 12.38 7.10
CA SER A 65 2.00 13.71 7.50
C SER A 65 1.97 14.71 6.35
N ASN A 66 2.42 14.31 5.15
CA ASN A 66 2.35 15.13 3.95
C ASN A 66 0.90 15.50 3.62
N ALA A 67 -0.03 14.53 3.65
CA ALA A 67 -1.44 14.79 3.41
C ALA A 67 -2.05 15.73 4.46
N ARG A 68 -1.65 15.63 5.75
CA ARG A 68 -2.04 16.59 6.81
C ARG A 68 -1.55 18.01 6.54
N ASN A 69 -0.38 18.15 5.93
CA ASN A 69 0.24 19.42 5.57
C ASN A 69 -0.25 19.98 4.24
N CYS A 70 -1.28 19.36 3.63
CA CYS A 70 -1.84 19.75 2.34
C CYS A 70 -0.88 19.54 1.14
N ASP A 71 0.09 18.64 1.26
CA ASP A 71 1.03 18.31 0.19
C ASP A 71 0.49 17.19 -0.74
N GLY A 72 -0.83 16.98 -0.78
CA GLY A 72 -1.48 15.98 -1.62
C GLY A 72 -2.99 16.10 -1.64
N ASP A 73 -3.59 15.55 -2.68
CA ASP A 73 -5.02 15.55 -2.94
C ASP A 73 -5.69 14.24 -2.54
N LEU A 74 -4.91 13.16 -2.58
CA LEU A 74 -5.37 11.79 -2.34
C LEU A 74 -4.32 11.05 -1.51
N LEU A 75 -4.77 10.25 -0.54
CA LEU A 75 -3.94 9.38 0.29
C LEU A 75 -4.30 7.92 0.04
N LEU A 76 -3.30 7.08 -0.27
CA LEU A 76 -3.44 5.64 -0.44
C LEU A 76 -2.31 4.93 0.30
N VAL A 77 -2.63 4.41 1.48
CA VAL A 77 -1.68 3.79 2.40
C VAL A 77 -2.28 2.53 3.04
N HIS A 78 -1.58 1.91 3.98
CA HIS A 78 -1.97 0.62 4.58
C HIS A 78 -1.74 0.59 6.10
N SER A 79 -2.25 1.59 6.79
CA SER A 79 -2.28 1.64 8.27
C SER A 79 -3.66 2.07 8.73
N LYS A 80 -4.61 1.12 8.73
CA LYS A 80 -6.04 1.39 8.96
C LYS A 80 -6.29 2.28 10.18
N GLN A 81 -5.61 2.03 11.29
CA GLN A 81 -5.78 2.83 12.51
C GLN A 81 -5.37 4.29 12.30
N ASP A 82 -4.23 4.54 11.65
CA ASP A 82 -3.75 5.90 11.38
C ASP A 82 -4.62 6.59 10.32
N GLU A 83 -5.14 5.84 9.35
CA GLU A 83 -6.07 6.30 8.32
C GLU A 83 -7.40 6.73 8.92
N GLU A 84 -7.97 5.91 9.80
CA GLU A 84 -9.21 6.24 10.53
C GLU A 84 -9.03 7.46 11.44
N GLN A 85 -7.86 7.59 12.08
CA GLN A 85 -7.53 8.77 12.88
C GLN A 85 -7.41 10.03 12.01
N PHE A 86 -6.78 9.93 10.82
CA PHE A 86 -6.66 11.02 9.86
C PHE A 86 -8.04 11.57 9.43
N VAL A 87 -9.00 10.67 9.15
CA VAL A 87 -10.39 11.04 8.82
C VAL A 87 -11.10 11.63 10.04
N LYS A 88 -10.97 11.02 11.22
CA LYS A 88 -11.58 11.51 12.47
C LYS A 88 -11.11 12.91 12.85
N GLU A 89 -9.88 13.27 12.53
CA GLU A 89 -9.30 14.60 12.74
C GLU A 89 -9.77 15.62 11.69
N GLY A 90 -10.54 15.19 10.68
CA GLY A 90 -11.09 16.03 9.63
C GLY A 90 -10.11 16.35 8.49
N HIS A 91 -8.98 15.65 8.40
CA HIS A 91 -8.02 15.81 7.31
C HIS A 91 -8.41 15.05 6.05
N GLY A 92 -9.15 13.95 6.17
CA GLY A 92 -9.74 13.18 5.08
C GLY A 92 -11.27 13.28 5.08
N LEU A 93 -11.89 13.18 3.93
CA LEU A 93 -13.36 13.20 3.81
C LEU A 93 -13.99 11.89 4.30
N TYR A 94 -13.46 10.78 3.81
CA TYR A 94 -13.87 9.43 4.13
C TYR A 94 -12.74 8.46 3.80
N ARG A 95 -12.82 7.26 4.33
CA ARG A 95 -11.91 6.16 4.05
C ARG A 95 -12.67 4.99 3.46
N GLU A 96 -12.20 4.45 2.32
CA GLU A 96 -12.70 3.21 1.74
C GLU A 96 -11.61 2.15 1.71
N ASP A 97 -11.99 0.89 1.92
CA ASP A 97 -11.14 -0.25 1.65
C ASP A 97 -11.01 -0.41 0.13
N LEU A 98 -9.78 -0.42 -0.39
CA LEU A 98 -9.53 -0.50 -1.82
C LEU A 98 -9.11 -1.91 -2.24
N MET A 99 -8.09 -2.42 -1.57
CA MET A 99 -7.44 -3.70 -1.86
C MET A 99 -6.60 -4.11 -0.67
N TYR A 100 -6.17 -5.36 -0.64
CA TYR A 100 -5.14 -5.79 0.29
C TYR A 100 -4.03 -6.55 -0.46
N ASN A 101 -2.83 -6.52 0.09
CA ASN A 101 -1.79 -7.50 -0.16
C ASN A 101 -1.56 -8.29 1.13
N ASP A 102 -0.62 -9.21 1.15
CA ASP A 102 -0.36 -9.99 2.34
C ASP A 102 1.11 -10.02 2.73
N TYR A 103 1.31 -10.29 4.00
CA TYR A 103 2.58 -10.75 4.51
C TYR A 103 2.63 -12.27 4.45
N VAL A 104 3.85 -12.80 4.30
CA VAL A 104 4.13 -14.22 4.28
C VAL A 104 5.23 -14.55 5.27
N LEU A 105 5.13 -15.67 5.94
CA LEU A 105 6.22 -16.19 6.74
C LEU A 105 7.13 -17.04 5.82
N ILE A 106 8.36 -16.62 5.68
CA ILE A 106 9.40 -17.31 4.93
C ILE A 106 10.22 -18.13 5.91
N GLY A 107 10.60 -19.32 5.52
CA GLY A 107 11.46 -20.19 6.31
C GLY A 107 12.16 -21.25 5.48
N PRO A 108 13.04 -22.04 6.10
CA PRO A 108 13.70 -23.18 5.46
C PRO A 108 12.69 -24.12 4.79
N SER A 109 13.05 -24.70 3.65
CA SER A 109 12.14 -25.58 2.88
C SER A 109 11.74 -26.85 3.62
N ASP A 110 12.61 -27.35 4.50
CA ASP A 110 12.36 -28.49 5.38
C ASP A 110 11.51 -28.14 6.62
N ASP A 111 11.32 -26.82 6.87
CA ASP A 111 10.46 -26.29 7.93
C ASP A 111 10.60 -27.03 9.28
N PRO A 112 11.76 -26.99 9.92
CA PRO A 112 12.06 -27.82 11.09
C PRO A 112 11.12 -27.59 12.28
N ILE A 113 10.53 -26.38 12.40
CA ILE A 113 9.54 -26.12 13.45
C ILE A 113 8.11 -26.50 13.04
N GLY A 114 7.87 -26.87 11.77
CA GLY A 114 6.55 -27.21 11.25
C GLY A 114 5.59 -26.03 11.24
N ALA A 115 6.08 -24.82 10.96
CA ALA A 115 5.22 -23.63 10.85
C ALA A 115 4.14 -23.80 9.77
N SER A 116 4.46 -24.51 8.68
CA SER A 116 3.53 -24.80 7.58
C SER A 116 2.37 -25.74 7.94
N LEU A 117 2.44 -26.42 9.08
CA LEU A 117 1.40 -27.32 9.60
C LEU A 117 0.47 -26.62 10.59
N ALA A 118 0.68 -25.33 10.84
CA ALA A 118 -0.14 -24.56 11.77
C ALA A 118 -1.48 -24.15 11.15
N ASP A 119 -2.53 -24.09 11.96
CA ASP A 119 -3.87 -23.66 11.52
C ASP A 119 -4.04 -22.12 11.49
N SER A 120 -3.08 -21.39 12.02
CA SER A 120 -3.07 -19.92 12.06
C SER A 120 -1.66 -19.37 12.21
N ILE A 121 -1.46 -18.10 11.83
CA ILE A 121 -0.17 -17.42 12.06
C ILE A 121 0.17 -17.37 13.55
N ASN A 122 -0.82 -17.22 14.42
CA ASN A 122 -0.62 -17.26 15.86
C ASN A 122 -0.05 -18.62 16.32
N ALA A 123 -0.57 -19.72 15.78
CA ALA A 123 -0.06 -21.06 16.08
C ALA A 123 1.35 -21.28 15.49
N ALA A 124 1.61 -20.75 14.30
CA ALA A 124 2.94 -20.81 13.69
C ALA A 124 3.99 -20.06 14.52
N LEU A 125 3.66 -18.83 14.99
CA LEU A 125 4.56 -18.05 15.82
C LEU A 125 4.80 -18.68 17.20
N LYS A 126 3.82 -19.34 17.81
CA LYS A 126 3.99 -20.04 19.08
C LYS A 126 5.05 -21.15 19.01
N LYS A 127 5.29 -21.73 17.84
CA LYS A 127 6.32 -22.77 17.68
C LYS A 127 7.75 -22.27 17.97
N PHE A 128 8.00 -20.96 17.84
CA PHE A 128 9.28 -20.35 18.20
C PHE A 128 9.52 -20.28 19.71
N LEU A 129 8.49 -20.47 20.54
CA LEU A 129 8.62 -20.48 22.01
C LEU A 129 9.24 -21.80 22.50
N ASP A 130 8.94 -22.88 21.81
CA ASP A 130 9.27 -24.23 22.24
C ASP A 130 10.47 -24.83 21.46
N GLN A 131 10.93 -24.13 20.40
CA GLN A 131 11.94 -24.63 19.50
C GLN A 131 13.06 -23.61 19.27
N ASP A 132 14.28 -24.09 19.16
CA ASP A 132 15.46 -23.26 18.90
C ASP A 132 15.57 -22.88 17.42
N ALA A 133 14.69 -21.98 16.97
CA ALA A 133 14.66 -21.51 15.60
C ALA A 133 14.87 -20.00 15.53
N THR A 134 15.73 -19.58 14.61
CA THR A 134 16.04 -18.16 14.41
C THR A 134 14.88 -17.44 13.72
N PHE A 135 14.39 -16.36 14.31
CA PHE A 135 13.51 -15.41 13.68
C PHE A 135 14.27 -14.11 13.39
N VAL A 136 14.28 -13.69 12.13
CA VAL A 136 14.98 -12.49 11.68
C VAL A 136 13.96 -11.40 11.38
N SER A 137 13.99 -10.35 12.16
CA SER A 137 13.12 -9.16 12.05
C SER A 137 13.83 -8.02 11.34
N ARG A 138 13.07 -7.16 10.70
CA ARG A 138 13.58 -5.89 10.18
C ARG A 138 14.09 -4.98 11.29
N GLY A 139 13.36 -4.84 12.40
CA GLY A 139 13.74 -4.00 13.54
C GLY A 139 13.94 -2.51 13.20
N ASP A 140 13.29 -2.00 12.12
CA ASP A 140 13.52 -0.67 11.53
C ASP A 140 12.32 0.27 11.59
N ASP A 141 11.33 -0.07 12.42
CA ASP A 141 10.05 0.66 12.57
C ASP A 141 9.23 0.83 11.27
N SER A 142 9.52 0.02 10.24
CA SER A 142 8.76 -0.02 9.00
C SER A 142 7.37 -0.64 9.15
N GLY A 143 6.54 -0.53 8.12
CA GLY A 143 5.22 -1.17 8.08
C GLY A 143 5.28 -2.67 8.31
N THR A 144 6.26 -3.38 7.72
CA THR A 144 6.48 -4.81 7.93
C THR A 144 6.90 -5.12 9.37
N ASN A 145 7.82 -4.33 9.94
CA ASN A 145 8.23 -4.51 11.34
C ASN A 145 7.06 -4.28 12.30
N LYS A 146 6.28 -3.22 12.08
CA LYS A 146 5.06 -2.96 12.87
C LYS A 146 4.03 -4.07 12.74
N ALA A 147 3.85 -4.64 11.54
CA ALA A 147 2.96 -5.78 11.33
C ALA A 147 3.45 -7.02 12.10
N GLU A 148 4.73 -7.32 12.01
CA GLU A 148 5.37 -8.42 12.76
C GLU A 148 5.15 -8.26 14.27
N LEU A 149 5.48 -7.10 14.84
CA LEU A 149 5.32 -6.84 16.27
C LEU A 149 3.86 -6.98 16.71
N ARG A 150 2.88 -6.55 15.89
CA ARG A 150 1.45 -6.79 16.17
C ARG A 150 1.10 -8.28 16.19
N LEU A 151 1.70 -9.10 15.32
CA LEU A 151 1.47 -10.55 15.33
C LEU A 151 2.00 -11.20 16.61
N TRP A 152 3.19 -10.82 17.07
CA TRP A 152 3.75 -11.25 18.35
C TRP A 152 2.90 -10.80 19.54
N GLN A 153 2.41 -9.56 19.52
CA GLN A 153 1.51 -9.04 20.56
C GLN A 153 0.20 -9.82 20.65
N ARG A 154 -0.34 -10.35 19.54
CA ARG A 154 -1.57 -11.16 19.52
C ARG A 154 -1.45 -12.47 20.31
N ILE A 155 -0.25 -12.92 20.56
CA ILE A 155 0.04 -14.13 21.37
C ILE A 155 0.69 -13.79 22.70
N ASP A 156 0.65 -12.50 23.10
CA ASP A 156 1.20 -11.97 24.36
C ASP A 156 2.71 -12.24 24.53
N VAL A 157 3.47 -12.20 23.44
CA VAL A 157 4.93 -12.41 23.42
C VAL A 157 5.65 -11.14 23.02
N ASN A 158 6.66 -10.75 23.80
CA ASN A 158 7.67 -9.81 23.34
C ASN A 158 8.76 -10.60 22.61
N PRO A 159 8.91 -10.47 21.27
CA PRO A 159 9.85 -11.30 20.53
C PRO A 159 11.31 -11.08 20.93
N ARG A 160 11.64 -9.90 21.51
CA ARG A 160 12.99 -9.60 22.00
C ARG A 160 13.41 -10.47 23.20
N ASP A 161 12.43 -11.13 23.86
CA ASP A 161 12.71 -12.08 24.95
C ASP A 161 13.05 -13.48 24.43
N LEU A 162 12.86 -13.73 23.10
CA LEU A 162 13.25 -14.99 22.47
C LEU A 162 14.77 -15.04 22.25
N GLN A 163 15.39 -16.15 22.61
CA GLN A 163 16.84 -16.32 22.52
C GLN A 163 17.37 -16.18 21.07
N GLN A 164 16.59 -16.58 20.09
CA GLN A 164 16.97 -16.59 18.67
C GLN A 164 16.26 -15.51 17.83
N TYR A 165 15.77 -14.44 18.46
CA TYR A 165 15.26 -13.28 17.73
C TYR A 165 16.39 -12.33 17.35
N ARG A 166 16.43 -11.89 16.09
CA ARG A 166 17.48 -11.04 15.53
C ARG A 166 16.88 -9.87 14.77
N GLU A 167 17.18 -8.65 15.21
CA GLU A 167 16.79 -7.41 14.51
C GLU A 167 17.95 -6.96 13.61
N THR A 168 17.65 -6.70 12.33
CA THR A 168 18.68 -6.32 11.34
C THR A 168 18.87 -4.81 11.24
N GLY A 169 17.87 -4.02 11.63
CA GLY A 169 17.85 -2.57 11.40
C GLY A 169 17.85 -2.18 9.92
N SER A 170 17.41 -3.09 9.03
CA SER A 170 17.62 -2.97 7.58
C SER A 170 16.33 -3.14 6.79
N GLY A 171 16.36 -2.76 5.48
CA GLY A 171 15.27 -2.98 4.55
C GLY A 171 14.99 -4.46 4.28
N MET A 172 13.81 -4.77 3.71
CA MET A 172 13.32 -6.15 3.59
C MET A 172 14.26 -7.06 2.80
N GLY A 173 14.84 -6.59 1.69
CA GLY A 173 15.77 -7.39 0.89
C GLY A 173 17.00 -7.84 1.69
N ALA A 174 17.63 -6.93 2.46
CA ALA A 174 18.75 -7.26 3.32
C ALA A 174 18.34 -8.20 4.47
N THR A 175 17.15 -7.99 5.04
CA THR A 175 16.60 -8.88 6.08
C THR A 175 16.38 -10.29 5.55
N ILE A 176 15.82 -10.45 4.34
CA ILE A 176 15.69 -11.75 3.68
C ILE A 176 17.08 -12.39 3.50
N THR A 177 18.06 -11.64 2.99
CA THR A 177 19.44 -12.17 2.83
C THR A 177 19.97 -12.76 4.13
N ILE A 178 19.86 -12.02 5.23
CA ILE A 178 20.32 -12.45 6.55
C ILE A 178 19.54 -13.69 7.03
N ALA A 179 18.22 -13.72 6.83
CA ALA A 179 17.40 -14.87 7.20
C ALA A 179 17.84 -16.15 6.44
N LEU A 180 18.10 -16.02 5.13
CA LEU A 180 18.59 -17.13 4.31
C LEU A 180 19.96 -17.64 4.78
N GLU A 181 20.89 -16.73 5.11
CA GLU A 181 22.24 -17.09 5.60
C GLU A 181 22.21 -17.76 6.97
N MET A 182 21.25 -17.37 7.82
CA MET A 182 21.08 -17.95 9.16
C MET A 182 20.21 -19.20 9.17
N ASN A 183 19.73 -19.67 8.00
CA ASN A 183 18.71 -20.72 7.89
C ASN A 183 17.50 -20.44 8.79
N GLY A 184 17.12 -19.17 8.88
CA GLY A 184 16.10 -18.66 9.78
C GLY A 184 14.76 -18.35 9.10
N TYR A 185 13.83 -17.87 9.89
CA TYR A 185 12.51 -17.43 9.44
C TYR A 185 12.43 -15.92 9.42
N THR A 186 11.60 -15.36 8.55
CA THR A 186 11.31 -13.92 8.52
C THR A 186 9.92 -13.63 7.99
N LEU A 187 9.32 -12.55 8.44
CA LEU A 187 8.10 -12.01 7.85
C LEU A 187 8.46 -11.06 6.71
N SER A 188 7.85 -11.23 5.55
CA SER A 188 8.01 -10.33 4.40
C SER A 188 6.67 -10.03 3.76
N ASP A 189 6.55 -8.88 3.11
CA ASP A 189 5.50 -8.72 2.10
C ASP A 189 5.77 -9.69 0.94
N ARG A 190 4.67 -10.23 0.36
CA ARG A 190 4.75 -11.21 -0.72
C ARG A 190 5.51 -10.67 -1.94
N SER A 191 5.31 -9.39 -2.29
CA SER A 191 5.92 -8.80 -3.49
C SER A 191 7.44 -8.79 -3.40
N THR A 192 8.00 -8.40 -2.26
CA THR A 192 9.45 -8.44 -2.04
C THR A 192 9.99 -9.86 -2.12
N TRP A 193 9.30 -10.84 -1.52
CA TRP A 193 9.71 -12.24 -1.63
C TRP A 193 9.66 -12.77 -3.06
N LEU A 194 8.61 -12.45 -3.82
CA LEU A 194 8.50 -12.90 -5.22
C LEU A 194 9.57 -12.29 -6.11
N ALA A 195 9.89 -11.02 -5.91
CA ALA A 195 10.95 -10.31 -6.64
C ALA A 195 12.36 -10.70 -6.18
N TYR A 196 12.50 -11.32 -5.00
CA TYR A 196 13.81 -11.72 -4.48
C TYR A 196 14.44 -12.83 -5.35
N GLY A 197 15.71 -12.66 -5.71
CA GLY A 197 16.37 -13.49 -6.71
C GLY A 197 16.65 -14.92 -6.23
N ASP A 198 17.78 -15.14 -5.57
CA ASP A 198 18.19 -16.46 -5.10
C ASP A 198 17.58 -16.79 -3.74
N LYS A 199 16.51 -17.56 -3.76
CA LYS A 199 15.76 -17.99 -2.56
C LYS A 199 16.45 -19.10 -1.78
N LYS A 200 17.56 -19.64 -2.30
CA LYS A 200 18.29 -20.77 -1.70
C LYS A 200 17.34 -21.93 -1.33
N GLN A 201 17.45 -22.44 -0.12
CA GLN A 201 16.60 -23.50 0.43
C GLN A 201 15.46 -22.94 1.29
N HIS A 202 14.86 -21.80 0.85
CA HIS A 202 13.74 -21.18 1.56
C HIS A 202 12.49 -21.09 0.69
N ARG A 203 11.35 -21.10 1.35
CA ARG A 203 10.03 -20.98 0.74
C ARG A 203 9.08 -20.21 1.65
N ILE A 204 7.91 -19.87 1.15
CA ILE A 204 6.78 -19.47 2.00
C ILE A 204 6.36 -20.70 2.79
N VAL A 205 6.45 -20.63 4.11
CA VAL A 205 6.06 -21.70 5.04
C VAL A 205 4.68 -21.43 5.64
N PHE A 206 4.22 -20.17 5.68
CA PHE A 206 2.87 -19.86 6.14
C PHE A 206 2.31 -18.62 5.43
N GLU A 207 1.03 -18.67 5.04
CA GLU A 207 0.32 -17.63 4.31
C GLU A 207 -1.21 -17.75 4.48
N GLY A 208 -1.97 -16.75 4.00
CA GLY A 208 -3.42 -16.86 3.80
C GLY A 208 -4.28 -16.68 5.06
N ASP A 209 -3.69 -16.37 6.22
CA ASP A 209 -4.43 -16.07 7.44
C ASP A 209 -4.79 -14.56 7.50
N PRO A 210 -6.04 -14.18 7.85
CA PRO A 210 -6.47 -12.78 7.90
C PRO A 210 -5.56 -11.80 8.65
N PRO A 211 -4.90 -12.14 9.79
CA PRO A 211 -3.94 -11.26 10.43
C PRO A 211 -2.73 -10.87 9.59
N LEU A 212 -2.45 -11.62 8.53
CA LEU A 212 -1.38 -11.33 7.56
C LEU A 212 -1.83 -10.35 6.47
N PHE A 213 -3.13 -10.05 6.37
CA PHE A 213 -3.62 -9.16 5.34
C PHE A 213 -3.24 -7.71 5.66
N ASN A 214 -2.72 -7.05 4.65
CA ASN A 214 -2.26 -5.68 4.70
C ASN A 214 -3.22 -4.82 3.88
N GLN A 215 -4.26 -4.31 4.56
CA GLN A 215 -5.35 -3.56 3.95
C GLN A 215 -4.90 -2.16 3.54
N TYR A 216 -5.12 -1.81 2.30
CA TYR A 216 -4.95 -0.46 1.76
C TYR A 216 -6.27 0.30 1.81
N GLY A 217 -6.19 1.50 2.36
CA GLY A 217 -7.28 2.47 2.36
C GLY A 217 -7.00 3.60 1.37
N ILE A 218 -8.07 4.11 0.75
CA ILE A 218 -8.04 5.29 -0.10
C ILE A 218 -8.86 6.40 0.54
N ILE A 219 -8.30 7.62 0.58
CA ILE A 219 -8.86 8.75 1.33
C ILE A 219 -8.65 10.03 0.54
N PRO A 220 -9.70 10.67 0.01
CA PRO A 220 -9.61 12.04 -0.51
C PRO A 220 -9.30 13.02 0.62
N VAL A 221 -8.32 13.91 0.40
CA VAL A 221 -7.96 14.94 1.37
C VAL A 221 -9.10 15.96 1.49
N SER A 222 -9.38 16.43 2.71
CA SER A 222 -10.51 17.31 2.98
C SER A 222 -10.21 18.76 2.56
N PRO A 223 -11.05 19.40 1.74
CA PRO A 223 -10.90 20.79 1.37
C PRO A 223 -11.15 21.76 2.54
N ASP A 224 -11.81 21.31 3.61
CA ASP A 224 -12.01 22.13 4.81
C ASP A 224 -10.68 22.41 5.55
N ARG A 225 -9.72 21.51 5.42
CA ARG A 225 -8.37 21.63 5.97
C ARG A 225 -7.35 22.09 4.92
N CYS A 226 -7.54 21.67 3.67
CA CYS A 226 -6.65 21.90 2.56
C CYS A 226 -7.41 22.55 1.38
N PRO A 227 -7.63 23.88 1.41
CA PRO A 227 -8.49 24.56 0.43
C PRO A 227 -8.02 24.45 -1.03
N ASP A 228 -6.73 24.23 -1.25
CA ASP A 228 -6.13 24.14 -2.58
C ASP A 228 -6.16 22.70 -3.15
N THR A 229 -6.77 21.74 -2.44
CA THR A 229 -6.93 20.37 -2.90
C THR A 229 -7.78 20.29 -4.15
N ASN A 230 -7.31 19.59 -5.18
CA ASN A 230 -8.11 19.27 -6.36
C ASN A 230 -9.09 18.11 -6.04
N LEU A 231 -10.08 18.42 -5.19
CA LEU A 231 -11.03 17.43 -4.70
C LEU A 231 -11.80 16.74 -5.83
N SER A 232 -12.21 17.49 -6.87
CA SER A 232 -13.02 16.92 -7.95
C SER A 232 -12.26 15.84 -8.71
N ALA A 233 -10.99 16.06 -8.99
CA ALA A 233 -10.13 15.07 -9.64
C ALA A 233 -9.76 13.90 -8.68
N ALA A 234 -9.52 14.18 -7.39
CA ALA A 234 -9.25 13.15 -6.39
C ALA A 234 -10.44 12.19 -6.21
N ILE A 235 -11.68 12.73 -6.15
CA ILE A 235 -12.90 11.91 -6.08
C ILE A 235 -13.04 11.05 -7.34
N ARG A 236 -12.85 11.63 -8.53
CA ARG A 236 -12.96 10.90 -9.81
C ARG A 236 -11.99 9.71 -9.88
N VAL A 237 -10.74 9.90 -9.42
CA VAL A 237 -9.76 8.81 -9.33
C VAL A 237 -10.18 7.77 -8.28
N THR A 238 -10.68 8.21 -7.13
CA THR A 238 -11.18 7.32 -6.07
C THR A 238 -12.33 6.47 -6.57
N GLU A 239 -13.35 7.06 -7.20
CA GLU A 239 -14.51 6.36 -7.75
C GLU A 239 -14.09 5.37 -8.84
N TRP A 240 -13.14 5.74 -9.71
CA TRP A 240 -12.61 4.82 -10.71
C TRP A 240 -11.93 3.62 -10.08
N LEU A 241 -11.08 3.82 -9.07
CA LEU A 241 -10.40 2.74 -8.36
C LEU A 241 -11.36 1.81 -7.62
N LEU A 242 -12.46 2.35 -7.07
CA LEU A 242 -13.50 1.59 -6.36
C LEU A 242 -14.52 0.92 -7.31
N SER A 243 -14.57 1.33 -8.58
CA SER A 243 -15.51 0.78 -9.57
C SER A 243 -15.20 -0.69 -9.89
N GLU A 244 -16.18 -1.42 -10.45
CA GLU A 244 -15.97 -2.78 -10.95
C GLU A 244 -14.79 -2.86 -11.93
N LYS A 245 -14.63 -1.87 -12.81
CA LYS A 245 -13.52 -1.81 -13.76
C LYS A 245 -12.17 -1.66 -13.06
N GLY A 246 -12.06 -0.72 -12.12
CA GLY A 246 -10.83 -0.49 -11.35
C GLY A 246 -10.44 -1.72 -10.52
N GLN A 247 -11.43 -2.35 -9.87
CA GLN A 247 -11.23 -3.55 -9.07
C GLN A 247 -10.81 -4.76 -9.94
N ASP A 248 -11.40 -4.94 -11.12
CA ASP A 248 -10.99 -5.98 -12.08
C ASP A 248 -9.56 -5.74 -12.59
N ILE A 249 -9.19 -4.51 -12.90
CA ILE A 249 -7.83 -4.14 -13.30
C ILE A 249 -6.83 -4.45 -12.18
N ILE A 250 -7.12 -4.08 -10.92
CA ILE A 250 -6.27 -4.41 -9.76
C ILE A 250 -6.11 -5.93 -9.64
N SER A 251 -7.18 -6.71 -9.82
CA SER A 251 -7.15 -8.18 -9.69
C SER A 251 -6.25 -8.86 -10.72
N ARG A 252 -6.09 -8.26 -11.88
CA ARG A 252 -5.25 -8.77 -12.99
C ARG A 252 -3.78 -8.43 -12.85
N TYR A 253 -3.43 -7.55 -11.91
CA TYR A 253 -2.03 -7.20 -11.71
C TYR A 253 -1.26 -8.37 -11.11
N GLN A 254 -0.20 -8.80 -11.81
CA GLN A 254 0.61 -9.95 -11.42
C GLN A 254 2.10 -9.63 -11.48
N VAL A 255 2.85 -10.21 -10.56
CA VAL A 255 4.33 -10.23 -10.60
C VAL A 255 4.77 -11.70 -10.58
N ALA A 256 5.66 -12.06 -11.49
CA ALA A 256 6.11 -13.46 -11.67
C ALA A 256 4.93 -14.47 -11.81
N GLY A 257 3.83 -14.05 -12.46
CA GLY A 257 2.64 -14.87 -12.69
C GLY A 257 1.74 -15.06 -11.45
N GLN A 258 1.99 -14.33 -10.36
CA GLN A 258 1.17 -14.37 -9.15
C GLN A 258 0.48 -13.04 -8.89
N GLN A 259 -0.80 -13.10 -8.50
CA GLN A 259 -1.57 -11.93 -8.07
C GLN A 259 -0.98 -11.39 -6.76
N LEU A 260 -0.73 -10.08 -6.72
CA LEU A 260 -0.18 -9.40 -5.54
C LEU A 260 -1.20 -8.61 -4.74
N PHE A 261 -2.19 -8.04 -5.41
CA PHE A 261 -3.21 -7.23 -4.78
C PHE A 261 -4.57 -7.86 -5.00
N PHE A 262 -5.34 -7.94 -3.94
CA PHE A 262 -6.67 -8.53 -3.91
C PHE A 262 -7.69 -7.41 -3.68
N PRO A 263 -8.47 -7.05 -4.71
CA PRO A 263 -9.47 -6.00 -4.59
C PRO A 263 -10.57 -6.40 -3.61
N ASN A 264 -11.04 -5.45 -2.81
CA ASN A 264 -12.09 -5.68 -1.82
C ASN A 264 -12.93 -4.43 -1.52
N ALA A 265 -13.00 -3.48 -2.45
CA ALA A 265 -13.95 -2.37 -2.37
C ALA A 265 -15.40 -2.91 -2.34
N ARG A 266 -16.27 -2.25 -1.56
CA ARG A 266 -17.67 -2.66 -1.37
C ARG A 266 -18.63 -1.62 -1.90
#